data_a9347b68d303979a4ab610939d0eecbe
#
_entry.id   a9347b68d303979a4ab610939d0eecbe
#
_cell.length_a   1.000
_cell.length_b   1.000
_cell.length_c   1.000
_cell.angle_alpha   90.00
_cell.angle_beta   90.00
_cell.angle_gamma   90.00
#
_symmetry.space_group_name_H-M   'P 1'
#
loop_
_entity.id
_entity.type
_entity.pdbx_description
1 polymer ?
#
loop_
_entity_poly.entity_id
_entity_poly.type
_entity_poly.pdbx_seq_one_letter_code
_entity_poly.pdbx_strand_id
1 'polypeptide(L)'
;FTNTEDTEIGDRMCEGVLTAIINEGRKVMENPMDYGARANIMWSGMVAHNGTCGVGCVEDWSSHQLEHEVSAMYDVTHGAGLAVITPAYMTFMAKHHPARIAQFAVRVMGVTQDFGNEEAIAMEGVRRFKTFLHDALKLPVTFNQLGIENPDIPEMVKRLHNNKGTKFGFFYPITPEVSEEIYKLGM
;
A
#
# COMPACT_ATOMS: atom_id res chain seq x y z
N PHE A 1 5.51 3.82 -6.82
CA PHE A 1 4.73 5.06 -7.07
C PHE A 1 5.04 6.10 -6.01
N THR A 2 5.93 7.02 -6.32
CA THR A 2 6.33 8.10 -5.43
C THR A 2 6.12 9.45 -6.10
N ASN A 3 6.61 10.53 -5.49
CA ASN A 3 6.58 11.87 -6.02
C ASN A 3 7.58 12.14 -7.16
N THR A 4 8.41 11.16 -7.55
CA THR A 4 9.34 11.32 -8.66
C THR A 4 8.60 11.19 -9.98
N GLU A 5 8.72 12.17 -10.83
CA GLU A 5 8.16 12.23 -12.19
C GLU A 5 9.24 11.85 -13.21
N ASP A 6 8.84 11.61 -14.46
CA ASP A 6 9.72 11.25 -15.57
C ASP A 6 10.55 9.96 -15.35
N THR A 7 9.93 8.98 -14.67
CA THR A 7 10.54 7.67 -14.36
C THR A 7 9.80 6.52 -15.06
N GLU A 8 9.47 6.69 -16.34
CA GLU A 8 8.62 5.74 -17.09
C GLU A 8 9.12 4.28 -17.00
N ILE A 9 10.44 4.04 -17.11
CA ILE A 9 10.99 2.68 -16.97
C ILE A 9 10.80 2.12 -15.57
N GLY A 10 11.11 2.90 -14.53
CA GLY A 10 10.91 2.51 -13.13
C GLY A 10 9.44 2.24 -12.83
N ASP A 11 8.55 3.10 -13.30
CA ASP A 11 7.10 2.92 -13.17
C ASP A 11 6.63 1.62 -13.82
N ARG A 12 7.05 1.32 -15.06
CA ARG A 12 6.69 0.09 -15.76
C ARG A 12 7.22 -1.17 -15.05
N MET A 13 8.38 -1.10 -14.45
CA MET A 13 8.91 -2.22 -13.66
C MET A 13 8.07 -2.45 -12.41
N CYS A 14 7.71 -1.40 -11.67
CA CYS A 14 6.79 -1.49 -10.53
C CYS A 14 5.42 -2.02 -10.94
N GLU A 15 4.84 -1.48 -12.00
CA GLU A 15 3.54 -1.88 -12.54
C GLU A 15 3.54 -3.36 -12.97
N GLY A 16 4.61 -3.81 -13.62
CA GLY A 16 4.78 -5.21 -14.03
C GLY A 16 4.84 -6.17 -12.83
N VAL A 17 5.63 -5.82 -11.82
CA VAL A 17 5.75 -6.60 -10.57
C VAL A 17 4.41 -6.66 -9.85
N LEU A 18 3.73 -5.52 -9.67
CA LEU A 18 2.42 -5.47 -9.02
C LEU A 18 1.37 -6.29 -9.77
N THR A 19 1.32 -6.17 -11.10
CA THR A 19 0.39 -6.94 -11.94
C THR A 19 0.67 -8.44 -11.83
N ALA A 20 1.94 -8.84 -11.85
CA ALA A 20 2.32 -10.24 -11.67
C ALA A 20 1.87 -10.79 -10.30
N ILE A 21 2.12 -10.05 -9.21
CA ILE A 21 1.69 -10.45 -7.86
C ILE A 21 0.17 -10.57 -7.77
N ILE A 22 -0.59 -9.64 -8.37
CA ILE A 22 -2.06 -9.68 -8.37
C ILE A 22 -2.58 -10.92 -9.09
N ASN A 23 -2.01 -11.25 -10.24
CA ASN A 23 -2.43 -12.39 -11.04
C ASN A 23 -2.03 -13.71 -10.38
N GLU A 24 -0.79 -13.85 -9.96
CA GLU A 24 -0.26 -15.09 -9.39
C GLU A 24 -0.76 -15.32 -7.96
N GLY A 25 -1.00 -14.25 -7.19
CA GLY A 25 -1.58 -14.33 -5.85
C GLY A 25 -2.94 -15.02 -5.85
N ARG A 26 -3.79 -14.74 -6.82
CA ARG A 26 -5.10 -15.41 -7.00
C ARG A 26 -4.91 -16.92 -7.22
N LYS A 27 -3.99 -17.30 -8.10
CA LYS A 27 -3.70 -18.71 -8.41
C LYS A 27 -3.19 -19.48 -7.19
N VAL A 28 -2.29 -18.87 -6.40
CA VAL A 28 -1.80 -19.50 -5.17
C VAL A 28 -2.91 -19.69 -4.14
N MET A 29 -3.86 -18.75 -4.05
CA MET A 29 -5.02 -18.92 -3.16
C MET A 29 -5.96 -20.04 -3.62
N GLU A 30 -6.11 -20.25 -4.92
CA GLU A 30 -6.88 -21.36 -5.49
C GLU A 30 -6.13 -22.70 -5.36
N ASN A 31 -4.83 -22.71 -5.63
CA ASN A 31 -3.97 -23.88 -5.51
C ASN A 31 -2.62 -23.54 -4.86
N PRO A 32 -2.49 -23.70 -3.54
CA PRO A 32 -1.23 -23.42 -2.83
C PRO A 32 -0.03 -24.26 -3.27
N MET A 33 -0.24 -25.33 -4.03
CA MET A 33 0.82 -26.20 -4.55
C MET A 33 1.23 -25.82 -5.99
N ASP A 34 0.64 -24.80 -6.59
CA ASP A 34 1.05 -24.32 -7.91
C ASP A 34 2.47 -23.74 -7.86
N TYR A 35 3.42 -24.55 -8.34
CA TYR A 35 4.84 -24.16 -8.35
C TYR A 35 5.09 -22.91 -9.20
N GLY A 36 4.45 -22.79 -10.36
CA GLY A 36 4.64 -21.64 -11.26
C GLY A 36 4.19 -20.34 -10.61
N ALA A 37 3.00 -20.35 -10.01
CA ALA A 37 2.48 -19.17 -9.31
C ALA A 37 3.35 -18.79 -8.11
N ARG A 38 3.77 -19.76 -7.29
CA ARG A 38 4.67 -19.52 -6.14
C ARG A 38 6.02 -18.98 -6.56
N ALA A 39 6.61 -19.54 -7.62
CA ALA A 39 7.90 -19.09 -8.15
C ALA A 39 7.83 -17.63 -8.63
N ASN A 40 6.75 -17.26 -9.34
CA ASN A 40 6.53 -15.89 -9.77
C ASN A 40 6.35 -14.91 -8.60
N ILE A 41 5.64 -15.30 -7.54
CA ILE A 41 5.51 -14.47 -6.32
C ILE A 41 6.86 -14.29 -5.64
N MET A 42 7.64 -15.36 -5.46
CA MET A 42 8.98 -15.27 -4.87
C MET A 42 9.91 -14.38 -5.69
N TRP A 43 9.91 -14.53 -7.01
CA TRP A 43 10.71 -13.71 -7.90
C TRP A 43 10.28 -12.24 -7.85
N SER A 44 8.98 -11.97 -7.88
CA SER A 44 8.41 -10.62 -7.75
C SER A 44 8.81 -9.96 -6.42
N GLY A 45 8.77 -10.71 -5.32
CA GLY A 45 9.22 -10.24 -4.01
C GLY A 45 10.70 -9.87 -4.00
N MET A 46 11.55 -10.70 -4.61
CA MET A 46 12.98 -10.41 -4.74
C MET A 46 13.22 -9.13 -5.56
N VAL A 47 12.54 -8.99 -6.70
CA VAL A 47 12.68 -7.80 -7.55
C VAL A 47 12.19 -6.53 -6.83
N ALA A 48 11.10 -6.63 -6.05
CA ALA A 48 10.59 -5.51 -5.27
C ALA A 48 11.56 -5.05 -4.16
N HIS A 49 12.40 -5.96 -3.63
CA HIS A 49 13.29 -5.68 -2.50
C HIS A 49 14.76 -5.45 -2.87
N ASN A 50 15.16 -5.72 -4.10
CA ASN A 50 16.57 -5.60 -4.50
C ASN A 50 16.96 -4.19 -5.04
N GLY A 51 16.06 -3.21 -4.92
CA GLY A 51 16.26 -1.84 -5.40
C GLY A 51 15.97 -1.63 -6.88
N THR A 52 15.70 -2.69 -7.66
CA THR A 52 15.46 -2.57 -9.11
C THR A 52 14.26 -1.67 -9.42
N CYS A 53 13.18 -1.78 -8.66
CA CYS A 53 11.98 -0.95 -8.83
C CYS A 53 12.16 0.49 -8.35
N GLY A 54 13.18 0.79 -7.55
CA GLY A 54 13.50 2.12 -7.04
C GLY A 54 14.49 2.92 -7.89
N VAL A 55 15.04 2.33 -8.95
CA VAL A 55 16.05 3.01 -9.78
C VAL A 55 15.47 4.27 -10.42
N GLY A 56 16.14 5.41 -10.17
CA GLY A 56 15.71 6.72 -10.65
C GLY A 56 14.56 7.36 -9.85
N CYS A 57 14.06 6.71 -8.81
CA CYS A 57 12.97 7.20 -7.98
C CYS A 57 13.44 7.50 -6.56
N VAL A 58 12.77 8.44 -5.90
CA VAL A 58 12.87 8.62 -4.45
C VAL A 58 11.84 7.70 -3.81
N GLU A 59 12.30 6.65 -3.15
CA GLU A 59 11.41 5.69 -2.48
C GLU A 59 10.71 6.33 -1.28
N ASP A 60 9.42 6.03 -1.10
CA ASP A 60 8.65 6.43 0.06
C ASP A 60 8.24 5.21 0.90
N TRP A 61 8.68 5.20 2.13
CA TRP A 61 8.44 4.13 3.10
C TRP A 61 7.38 4.49 4.15
N SER A 62 6.57 5.53 3.90
CA SER A 62 5.61 6.05 4.88
C SER A 62 4.61 5.00 5.36
N SER A 63 4.04 4.20 4.46
CA SER A 63 3.11 3.13 4.85
C SER A 63 3.77 2.07 5.75
N HIS A 64 5.03 1.71 5.49
CA HIS A 64 5.79 0.79 6.34
C HIS A 64 6.06 1.39 7.72
N GLN A 65 6.46 2.65 7.77
CA GLN A 65 6.75 3.31 9.04
C GLN A 65 5.50 3.47 9.92
N LEU A 66 4.36 3.78 9.31
CA LEU A 66 3.06 3.78 10.00
C LEU A 66 2.70 2.37 10.52
N GLU A 67 2.90 1.34 9.68
CA GLU A 67 2.56 -0.04 10.04
C GLU A 67 3.45 -0.59 11.15
N HIS A 68 4.73 -0.21 11.21
CA HIS A 68 5.64 -0.68 12.26
C HIS A 68 5.11 -0.43 13.69
N GLU A 69 4.39 0.66 13.91
CA GLU A 69 3.77 0.92 15.23
C GLU A 69 2.57 -0.01 15.48
N VAL A 70 1.85 -0.41 14.43
CA VAL A 70 0.76 -1.40 14.55
C VAL A 70 1.33 -2.75 14.96
N SER A 71 2.35 -3.25 14.25
CA SER A 71 3.02 -4.50 14.58
C SER A 71 3.66 -4.45 15.98
N ALA A 72 4.29 -3.34 16.33
CA ALA A 72 4.96 -3.19 17.62
C ALA A 72 3.99 -3.15 18.81
N MET A 73 2.79 -2.63 18.64
CA MET A 73 1.82 -2.50 19.73
C MET A 73 0.89 -3.72 19.84
N TYR A 74 0.57 -4.37 18.73
CA TYR A 74 -0.46 -5.41 18.69
C TYR A 74 0.05 -6.79 18.27
N ASP A 75 1.35 -6.95 18.07
CA ASP A 75 2.01 -8.23 17.69
C ASP A 75 1.36 -8.89 16.46
N VAL A 76 1.00 -8.09 15.46
CA VAL A 76 0.40 -8.57 14.22
C VAL A 76 1.47 -8.85 13.16
N THR A 77 1.17 -9.78 12.25
CA THR A 77 2.05 -10.05 11.11
C THR A 77 2.18 -8.81 10.23
N HIS A 78 3.41 -8.37 9.94
CA HIS A 78 3.72 -7.16 9.18
C HIS A 78 2.93 -7.05 7.86
N GLY A 79 2.88 -8.12 7.06
CA GLY A 79 2.11 -8.11 5.81
C GLY A 79 0.60 -7.92 6.02
N ALA A 80 0.03 -8.42 7.12
CA ALA A 80 -1.38 -8.20 7.46
C ALA A 80 -1.61 -6.76 7.93
N GLY A 81 -0.70 -6.19 8.72
CA GLY A 81 -0.72 -4.78 9.09
C GLY A 81 -0.63 -3.85 7.88
N LEU A 82 0.27 -4.16 6.93
CA LEU A 82 0.37 -3.43 5.67
C LEU A 82 -0.89 -3.51 4.82
N ALA A 83 -1.62 -4.62 4.85
CA ALA A 83 -2.87 -4.76 4.11
C ALA A 83 -3.98 -3.83 4.64
N VAL A 84 -3.87 -3.36 5.89
CA VAL A 84 -4.72 -2.32 6.48
C VAL A 84 -4.17 -0.92 6.18
N ILE A 85 -2.89 -0.70 6.48
CA ILE A 85 -2.29 0.65 6.44
C ILE A 85 -2.04 1.15 5.02
N THR A 86 -1.61 0.28 4.09
CA THR A 86 -1.31 0.73 2.72
C THR A 86 -2.56 1.27 2.00
N PRO A 87 -3.72 0.60 2.01
CA PRO A 87 -4.94 1.20 1.43
C PRO A 87 -5.42 2.46 2.16
N ALA A 88 -5.24 2.55 3.47
CA ALA A 88 -5.55 3.76 4.24
C ALA A 88 -4.67 4.94 3.80
N TYR A 89 -3.36 4.73 3.71
CA TYR A 89 -2.40 5.69 3.17
C TYR A 89 -2.75 6.10 1.72
N MET A 90 -3.04 5.12 0.86
CA MET A 90 -3.43 5.40 -0.53
C MET A 90 -4.75 6.18 -0.61
N THR A 91 -5.70 5.94 0.30
CA THR A 91 -6.95 6.73 0.39
C THR A 91 -6.66 8.18 0.73
N PHE A 92 -5.75 8.42 1.70
CA PHE A 92 -5.28 9.76 2.01
C PHE A 92 -4.62 10.42 0.80
N MET A 93 -3.70 9.70 0.15
CA MET A 93 -2.98 10.20 -1.03
C MET A 93 -3.88 10.47 -2.23
N ALA A 94 -4.95 9.67 -2.43
CA ALA A 94 -5.91 9.89 -3.49
C ALA A 94 -6.62 11.26 -3.40
N LYS A 95 -6.75 11.81 -2.19
CA LYS A 95 -7.31 13.16 -1.97
C LYS A 95 -6.28 14.28 -2.12
N HIS A 96 -5.01 14.02 -1.77
CA HIS A 96 -3.98 15.05 -1.69
C HIS A 96 -3.02 15.06 -2.88
N HIS A 97 -2.77 13.90 -3.50
CA HIS A 97 -1.95 13.70 -4.68
C HIS A 97 -2.55 12.65 -5.62
N PRO A 98 -3.73 12.90 -6.20
CA PRO A 98 -4.51 11.91 -6.94
C PRO A 98 -3.78 11.34 -8.16
N ALA A 99 -2.97 12.13 -8.88
CA ALA A 99 -2.38 11.75 -10.16
C ALA A 99 -1.61 10.42 -10.10
N ARG A 100 -0.74 10.23 -9.10
CA ARG A 100 0.06 9.00 -8.97
C ARG A 100 -0.78 7.80 -8.54
N ILE A 101 -1.78 8.02 -7.70
CA ILE A 101 -2.72 6.95 -7.30
C ILE A 101 -3.66 6.61 -8.47
N ALA A 102 -4.08 7.60 -9.28
CA ALA A 102 -4.85 7.38 -10.51
C ALA A 102 -4.03 6.58 -11.55
N GLN A 103 -2.72 6.85 -11.68
CA GLN A 103 -1.83 6.05 -12.51
C GLN A 103 -1.82 4.58 -12.08
N PHE A 104 -1.65 4.30 -10.79
CA PHE A 104 -1.78 2.95 -10.24
C PHE A 104 -3.16 2.35 -10.54
N ALA A 105 -4.23 3.12 -10.33
CA ALA A 105 -5.60 2.68 -10.59
C ALA A 105 -5.80 2.23 -12.04
N VAL A 106 -5.31 3.02 -12.99
CA VAL A 106 -5.45 2.71 -14.43
C VAL A 106 -4.54 1.56 -14.85
N ARG A 107 -3.25 1.65 -14.50
CA ARG A 107 -2.22 0.77 -15.07
C ARG A 107 -2.09 -0.58 -14.35
N VAL A 108 -2.51 -0.65 -13.09
CA VAL A 108 -2.42 -1.87 -12.27
C VAL A 108 -3.80 -2.44 -11.94
N MET A 109 -4.74 -1.58 -11.53
CA MET A 109 -6.08 -2.04 -11.11
C MET A 109 -7.12 -2.03 -12.22
N GLY A 110 -6.77 -1.59 -13.44
CA GLY A 110 -7.63 -1.64 -14.62
C GLY A 110 -8.84 -0.69 -14.54
N VAL A 111 -8.72 0.41 -13.83
CA VAL A 111 -9.74 1.49 -13.86
C VAL A 111 -9.64 2.20 -15.20
N THR A 112 -10.77 2.50 -15.84
CA THR A 112 -10.77 3.22 -17.11
C THR A 112 -10.53 4.72 -16.90
N GLN A 113 -9.87 5.38 -17.84
CA GLN A 113 -9.53 6.82 -17.73
C GLN A 113 -10.77 7.73 -17.79
N ASP A 114 -11.87 7.24 -18.33
CA ASP A 114 -13.16 7.93 -18.44
C ASP A 114 -14.07 7.71 -17.22
N PHE A 115 -13.58 6.99 -16.19
CA PHE A 115 -14.35 6.72 -14.98
C PHE A 115 -14.77 8.00 -14.24
N GLY A 116 -13.93 9.05 -14.29
CA GLY A 116 -14.21 10.32 -13.66
C GLY A 116 -12.99 11.24 -13.66
N ASN A 117 -12.93 12.15 -12.70
CA ASN A 117 -11.72 12.95 -12.48
C ASN A 117 -10.61 12.10 -11.81
N GLU A 118 -9.41 12.64 -11.71
CA GLU A 118 -8.25 11.92 -11.14
C GLU A 118 -8.50 11.38 -9.73
N GLU A 119 -9.17 12.14 -8.87
CA GLU A 119 -9.50 11.71 -7.51
C GLU A 119 -10.47 10.51 -7.54
N ALA A 120 -11.52 10.56 -8.35
CA ALA A 120 -12.48 9.47 -8.50
C ALA A 120 -11.81 8.20 -9.05
N ILE A 121 -10.92 8.34 -10.05
CA ILE A 121 -10.12 7.24 -10.61
C ILE A 121 -9.21 6.64 -9.52
N ALA A 122 -8.52 7.49 -8.77
CA ALA A 122 -7.64 7.08 -7.68
C ALA A 122 -8.41 6.31 -6.60
N MET A 123 -9.54 6.83 -6.14
CA MET A 123 -10.38 6.20 -5.13
C MET A 123 -10.95 4.85 -5.59
N GLU A 124 -11.38 4.74 -6.86
CA GLU A 124 -11.81 3.46 -7.41
C GLU A 124 -10.65 2.45 -7.47
N GLY A 125 -9.44 2.90 -7.80
CA GLY A 125 -8.24 2.05 -7.74
C GLY A 125 -7.97 1.51 -6.34
N VAL A 126 -8.04 2.37 -5.33
CA VAL A 126 -7.88 1.95 -3.92
C VAL A 126 -8.99 0.98 -3.52
N ARG A 127 -10.23 1.22 -3.91
CA ARG A 127 -11.35 0.31 -3.65
C ARG A 127 -11.10 -1.07 -4.27
N ARG A 128 -10.67 -1.15 -5.54
CA ARG A 128 -10.33 -2.43 -6.20
C ARG A 128 -9.15 -3.13 -5.52
N PHE A 129 -8.18 -2.37 -5.07
CA PHE A 129 -7.04 -2.92 -4.33
C PHE A 129 -7.48 -3.51 -2.99
N LYS A 130 -8.31 -2.81 -2.21
CA LYS A 130 -8.90 -3.35 -0.98
C LYS A 130 -9.70 -4.63 -1.23
N THR A 131 -10.52 -4.63 -2.30
CA THR A 131 -11.27 -5.82 -2.72
C THR A 131 -10.35 -6.99 -3.06
N PHE A 132 -9.25 -6.74 -3.78
CA PHE A 132 -8.26 -7.78 -4.07
C PHE A 132 -7.62 -8.35 -2.80
N LEU A 133 -7.17 -7.49 -1.88
CA LEU A 133 -6.58 -7.93 -0.62
C LEU A 133 -7.56 -8.76 0.21
N HIS A 134 -8.79 -8.28 0.37
CA HIS A 134 -9.80 -8.93 1.20
C HIS A 134 -10.41 -10.15 0.54
N ASP A 135 -10.96 -10.01 -0.67
CA ASP A 135 -11.76 -11.07 -1.28
C ASP A 135 -10.91 -12.15 -1.94
N ALA A 136 -9.80 -11.76 -2.59
CA ALA A 136 -8.93 -12.74 -3.26
C ALA A 136 -7.89 -13.32 -2.29
N LEU A 137 -7.20 -12.49 -1.50
CA LEU A 137 -6.10 -12.95 -0.64
C LEU A 137 -6.55 -13.28 0.79
N LYS A 138 -7.79 -13.00 1.16
CA LYS A 138 -8.34 -13.19 2.52
C LYS A 138 -7.58 -12.45 3.60
N LEU A 139 -6.99 -11.31 3.26
CA LEU A 139 -6.26 -10.44 4.18
C LEU A 139 -7.23 -9.47 4.88
N PRO A 140 -6.94 -9.05 6.12
CA PRO A 140 -7.66 -7.95 6.76
C PRO A 140 -7.39 -6.64 6.02
N VAL A 141 -8.38 -5.76 5.93
CA VAL A 141 -8.26 -4.42 5.33
C VAL A 141 -8.78 -3.31 6.25
N THR A 142 -9.09 -3.67 7.50
CA THR A 142 -9.40 -2.74 8.58
C THR A 142 -8.80 -3.23 9.89
N PHE A 143 -8.63 -2.34 10.88
CA PHE A 143 -8.16 -2.71 12.22
C PHE A 143 -9.06 -3.77 12.89
N ASN A 144 -10.38 -3.63 12.73
CA ASN A 144 -11.32 -4.61 13.28
C ASN A 144 -11.09 -6.01 12.71
N GLN A 145 -10.91 -6.12 11.39
CA GLN A 145 -10.61 -7.41 10.73
C GLN A 145 -9.23 -7.96 11.13
N LEU A 146 -8.29 -7.10 11.53
CA LEU A 146 -6.99 -7.48 12.05
C LEU A 146 -7.06 -7.96 13.52
N GLY A 147 -8.25 -7.87 14.14
CA GLY A 147 -8.48 -8.23 15.55
C GLY A 147 -8.22 -7.09 16.53
N ILE A 148 -8.07 -5.87 16.04
CA ILE A 148 -7.84 -4.68 16.85
C ILE A 148 -9.13 -3.84 16.87
N GLU A 149 -10.00 -4.08 17.84
CA GLU A 149 -11.30 -3.41 17.91
C GLU A 149 -11.19 -1.92 18.27
N ASN A 150 -10.25 -1.57 19.15
CA ASN A 150 -10.05 -0.22 19.65
C ASN A 150 -8.56 0.15 19.58
N PRO A 151 -8.04 0.55 18.41
CA PRO A 151 -6.65 0.93 18.27
C PRO A 151 -6.35 2.21 19.06
N ASP A 152 -5.27 2.20 19.84
CA ASP A 152 -4.78 3.39 20.54
C ASP A 152 -4.00 4.29 19.56
N ILE A 153 -4.77 4.96 18.68
CA ILE A 153 -4.21 5.85 17.67
C ILE A 153 -3.32 6.95 18.28
N PRO A 154 -3.70 7.63 19.37
CA PRO A 154 -2.83 8.62 20.01
C PRO A 154 -1.45 8.06 20.42
N GLU A 155 -1.41 6.85 20.99
CA GLU A 155 -0.15 6.24 21.39
C GLU A 155 0.67 5.79 20.16
N MET A 156 0.04 5.23 19.11
CA MET A 156 0.71 4.92 17.84
C MET A 156 1.37 6.17 17.25
N VAL A 157 0.63 7.29 17.14
CA VAL A 157 1.14 8.57 16.62
C VAL A 157 2.32 9.06 17.45
N LYS A 158 2.18 9.06 18.78
CA LYS A 158 3.23 9.51 19.69
C LYS A 158 4.51 8.67 19.52
N ARG A 159 4.41 7.34 19.49
CA ARG A 159 5.57 6.45 19.31
C ARG A 159 6.23 6.64 17.96
N LEU A 160 5.43 6.70 16.89
CA LEU A 160 5.90 6.94 15.53
C LEU A 160 6.74 8.23 15.46
N HIS A 161 6.22 9.33 15.97
CA HIS A 161 6.91 10.62 15.89
C HIS A 161 8.04 10.78 16.90
N ASN A 162 8.06 10.04 18.00
CA ASN A 162 9.24 9.91 18.85
C ASN A 162 10.39 9.20 18.10
N ASN A 163 10.08 8.23 17.24
CA ASN A 163 11.08 7.47 16.51
C ASN A 163 11.51 8.14 15.19
N LYS A 164 10.62 8.85 14.51
CA LYS A 164 10.85 9.41 13.16
C LYS A 164 10.99 10.92 13.13
N GLY A 165 10.73 11.59 14.25
CA GLY A 165 10.70 13.05 14.33
C GLY A 165 9.34 13.65 13.99
N THR A 166 9.28 14.98 14.01
CA THR A 166 8.01 15.70 13.80
C THR A 166 7.44 15.60 12.40
N LYS A 167 8.25 15.17 11.43
CA LYS A 167 7.84 15.03 10.01
C LYS A 167 8.75 14.02 9.30
N PHE A 168 8.15 13.13 8.54
CA PHE A 168 8.84 12.19 7.66
C PHE A 168 8.05 12.01 6.34
N GLY A 169 8.47 11.08 5.47
CA GLY A 169 7.83 10.82 4.16
C GLY A 169 8.39 11.71 3.05
N PHE A 170 8.58 11.12 1.87
CA PHE A 170 9.06 11.81 0.68
C PHE A 170 7.94 12.13 -0.29
N PHE A 171 6.92 11.28 -0.38
CA PHE A 171 5.76 11.52 -1.23
C PHE A 171 4.86 12.62 -0.66
N TYR A 172 4.61 12.56 0.65
CA TYR A 172 3.86 13.57 1.39
C TYR A 172 4.46 13.75 2.78
N PRO A 173 4.54 14.97 3.31
CA PRO A 173 5.04 15.19 4.67
C PRO A 173 4.05 14.63 5.70
N ILE A 174 4.43 13.54 6.35
CA ILE A 174 3.64 12.88 7.39
C ILE A 174 3.93 13.54 8.74
N THR A 175 3.00 14.38 9.18
CA THR A 175 2.99 14.99 10.52
C THR A 175 2.16 14.14 11.50
N PRO A 176 2.15 14.45 12.81
CA PRO A 176 1.27 13.76 13.77
C PRO A 176 -0.21 13.76 13.35
N GLU A 177 -0.71 14.89 12.86
CA GLU A 177 -2.10 15.04 12.43
C GLU A 177 -2.41 14.16 11.20
N VAL A 178 -1.47 14.13 10.24
CA VAL A 178 -1.59 13.28 9.05
C VAL A 178 -1.53 11.80 9.41
N SER A 179 -0.65 11.41 10.32
CA SER A 179 -0.57 10.03 10.83
C SER A 179 -1.87 9.61 11.48
N GLU A 180 -2.46 10.48 12.30
CA GLU A 180 -3.74 10.24 12.96
C GLU A 180 -4.87 10.06 11.95
N GLU A 181 -4.93 10.91 10.91
CA GLU A 181 -5.91 10.79 9.84
C GLU A 181 -5.77 9.45 9.09
N ILE A 182 -4.54 9.07 8.72
CA ILE A 182 -4.28 7.81 8.01
C ILE A 182 -4.69 6.60 8.86
N TYR A 183 -4.36 6.57 10.16
CA TYR A 183 -4.80 5.50 11.04
C TYR A 183 -6.33 5.40 11.13
N LYS A 184 -7.03 6.55 11.21
CA LYS A 184 -8.50 6.58 11.21
C LYS A 184 -9.11 6.02 9.91
N LEU A 185 -8.45 6.19 8.77
CA LEU A 185 -8.88 5.60 7.49
C LEU A 185 -8.72 4.07 7.44
N GLY A 186 -7.99 3.48 8.37
CA GLY A 186 -7.86 2.03 8.57
C GLY A 186 -8.93 1.42 9.49
N MET A 187 -9.81 2.23 10.05
CA MET A 187 -10.94 1.74 10.88
C MET A 187 -12.01 1.09 10.00
#